data_516ca6ba460c066c1152ac02592653e3
#
_entry.id   516ca6ba460c066c1152ac02592653e3
#
_cell.length_a   1.000
_cell.length_b   1.000
_cell.length_c   1.000
_cell.angle_alpha   90.00
_cell.angle_beta   90.00
_cell.angle_gamma   90.00
#
_symmetry.space_group_name_H-M   'P 1'
#
loop_
_entity.id
_entity.type
_entity.pdbx_description
1 polymer ?
#
loop_
_entity_poly.entity_id
_entity_poly.type
_entity_poly.pdbx_seq_one_letter_code
_entity_poly.pdbx_strand_id
1 'polypeptide(L)'
;MDYLSIVIVNYKTWDNLSLCLDSILKQSEIKIKVIVVDNNSRDNQISFFREKYSWVHWVENSKNYGFAKACNIGASLISSKWFLFLNPDTILESNSISSLIKYCNTHSDHRIIGIKQYDQKQNHTNSFGIFLNFWTLSGIIRFLIRIKKGSYRSMNLKEITNPDWISGSFVLIRKKDFNLLNGWDENYWMYYEDMDLCKRAKKFNLKVSLLNNWSCTHFHGGSSRKNNEIKIITKSEVIVSSHIFLEKHSKKSIKFLNHLLLITLQFIELLISGLFSKSKRKILLKSINFWVKGIFKNIWESERN
;
A
#
# COMPACT_ATOMS: atom_id res chain seq x y z
N MET A 1 -19.67 -10.51 19.49
CA MET A 1 -18.99 -11.10 18.33
C MET A 1 -18.16 -10.02 17.65
N ASP A 2 -16.88 -10.28 17.44
CA ASP A 2 -16.04 -9.33 16.74
C ASP A 2 -16.35 -9.35 15.23
N TYR A 3 -16.74 -8.18 14.69
CA TYR A 3 -16.98 -8.01 13.27
C TYR A 3 -15.73 -7.46 12.63
N LEU A 4 -15.39 -8.00 11.46
CA LEU A 4 -14.36 -7.51 10.57
C LEU A 4 -14.99 -6.91 9.32
N SER A 5 -14.55 -5.72 8.92
CA SER A 5 -14.81 -5.19 7.60
C SER A 5 -13.57 -5.30 6.74
N ILE A 6 -13.69 -5.92 5.58
CA ILE A 6 -12.63 -5.99 4.57
C ILE A 6 -12.94 -4.98 3.48
N VAL A 7 -12.00 -4.08 3.22
CA VAL A 7 -12.07 -3.06 2.16
C VAL A 7 -11.08 -3.45 1.07
N ILE A 8 -11.58 -3.65 -0.14
CA ILE A 8 -10.79 -4.02 -1.32
C ILE A 8 -11.00 -2.96 -2.40
N VAL A 9 -9.90 -2.46 -2.98
CA VAL A 9 -9.95 -1.55 -4.12
C VAL A 9 -9.60 -2.32 -5.39
N ASN A 10 -10.54 -2.43 -6.31
CA ASN A 10 -10.33 -3.07 -7.60
C ASN A 10 -10.07 -2.03 -8.70
N TYR A 11 -9.12 -2.32 -9.56
CA TYR A 11 -8.94 -1.62 -10.83
C TYR A 11 -8.47 -2.60 -11.91
N LYS A 12 -9.43 -3.13 -12.69
CA LYS A 12 -9.18 -4.07 -13.81
C LYS A 12 -8.43 -5.36 -13.40
N THR A 13 -8.60 -5.86 -12.18
CA THR A 13 -7.90 -7.06 -11.66
C THR A 13 -8.88 -8.19 -11.31
N TRP A 14 -9.90 -8.38 -12.11
CA TRP A 14 -11.05 -9.24 -11.84
C TRP A 14 -10.67 -10.70 -11.53
N ASP A 15 -9.73 -11.29 -12.30
CA ASP A 15 -9.29 -12.68 -12.08
C ASP A 15 -8.66 -12.84 -10.70
N ASN A 16 -7.76 -11.93 -10.31
CA ASN A 16 -7.14 -11.94 -9.00
C ASN A 16 -8.16 -11.65 -7.90
N LEU A 17 -9.09 -10.71 -8.14
CA LEU A 17 -10.17 -10.39 -7.21
C LEU A 17 -11.06 -11.62 -6.95
N SER A 18 -11.35 -12.43 -7.97
CA SER A 18 -12.08 -13.69 -7.81
C SER A 18 -11.36 -14.61 -6.82
N LEU A 19 -10.07 -14.84 -7.00
CA LEU A 19 -9.27 -15.67 -6.09
C LEU A 19 -9.20 -15.10 -4.67
N CYS A 20 -9.11 -13.78 -4.55
CA CYS A 20 -9.14 -13.08 -3.26
C CYS A 20 -10.47 -13.30 -2.55
N LEU A 21 -11.62 -13.07 -3.21
CA LEU A 21 -12.95 -13.24 -2.65
C LEU A 21 -13.23 -14.71 -2.28
N ASP A 22 -12.80 -15.66 -3.11
CA ASP A 22 -12.92 -17.09 -2.81
C ASP A 22 -12.10 -17.49 -1.57
N SER A 23 -10.94 -16.83 -1.33
CA SER A 23 -10.15 -17.05 -0.12
C SER A 23 -10.81 -16.46 1.14
N ILE A 24 -11.57 -15.37 0.99
CA ILE A 24 -12.33 -14.77 2.08
C ILE A 24 -13.50 -15.66 2.49
N LEU A 25 -14.18 -16.33 1.55
CA LEU A 25 -15.23 -17.30 1.86
C LEU A 25 -14.74 -18.48 2.73
N LYS A 26 -13.46 -18.79 2.71
CA LYS A 26 -12.85 -19.83 3.54
C LYS A 26 -12.57 -19.38 4.98
N GLN A 27 -12.98 -18.17 5.38
CA GLN A 27 -12.85 -17.62 6.74
C GLN A 27 -14.15 -17.82 7.52
N SER A 28 -14.47 -19.03 7.94
CA SER A 28 -15.79 -19.42 8.50
C SER A 28 -16.01 -19.03 9.95
N GLU A 29 -14.93 -18.80 10.73
CA GLU A 29 -15.03 -18.64 12.19
C GLU A 29 -15.28 -17.20 12.65
N ILE A 30 -15.44 -16.25 11.73
CA ILE A 30 -15.62 -14.83 12.03
C ILE A 30 -16.67 -14.21 11.11
N LYS A 31 -17.47 -13.29 11.65
CA LYS A 31 -18.41 -12.52 10.81
C LYS A 31 -17.64 -11.44 10.04
N ILE A 32 -17.62 -11.58 8.73
CA ILE A 32 -16.92 -10.67 7.81
C ILE A 32 -17.95 -9.92 6.97
N LYS A 33 -17.76 -8.61 6.86
CA LYS A 33 -18.40 -7.75 5.86
C LYS A 33 -17.35 -7.36 4.83
N VAL A 34 -17.66 -7.54 3.55
CA VAL A 34 -16.73 -7.17 2.46
C VAL A 34 -17.32 -6.06 1.62
N ILE A 35 -16.52 -5.04 1.37
CA ILE A 35 -16.81 -3.99 0.41
C ILE A 35 -15.71 -3.97 -0.64
N VAL A 36 -16.12 -4.02 -1.90
CA VAL A 36 -15.23 -3.85 -3.05
C VAL A 36 -15.56 -2.53 -3.73
N VAL A 37 -14.56 -1.66 -3.80
CA VAL A 37 -14.64 -0.38 -4.51
C VAL A 37 -13.98 -0.55 -5.87
N ASP A 38 -14.78 -0.63 -6.93
CA ASP A 38 -14.26 -0.57 -8.30
C ASP A 38 -13.86 0.86 -8.64
N ASN A 39 -12.58 1.05 -8.84
CA ASN A 39 -11.98 2.37 -9.04
C ASN A 39 -12.04 2.80 -10.52
N ASN A 40 -13.25 2.65 -11.13
CA ASN A 40 -13.54 3.00 -12.51
C ASN A 40 -12.82 2.10 -13.55
N SER A 41 -13.03 0.80 -13.46
CA SER A 41 -12.46 -0.18 -14.41
C SER A 41 -12.96 -0.02 -15.85
N ARG A 42 -14.22 0.41 -16.03
CA ARG A 42 -14.89 0.65 -17.33
C ARG A 42 -14.79 -0.51 -18.32
N ASP A 43 -14.97 -1.73 -17.82
CA ASP A 43 -14.88 -2.95 -18.63
C ASP A 43 -16.12 -3.87 -18.47
N ASN A 44 -17.20 -3.34 -17.89
CA ASN A 44 -18.51 -4.01 -17.69
C ASN A 44 -18.44 -5.31 -16.87
N GLN A 45 -17.32 -5.66 -16.27
CA GLN A 45 -17.18 -6.89 -15.48
C GLN A 45 -17.91 -6.81 -14.14
N ILE A 46 -18.11 -5.61 -13.60
CA ILE A 46 -18.68 -5.43 -12.27
C ILE A 46 -20.09 -6.04 -12.14
N SER A 47 -20.91 -5.99 -13.20
CA SER A 47 -22.26 -6.59 -13.19
C SER A 47 -22.20 -8.09 -12.99
N PHE A 48 -21.30 -8.77 -13.72
CA PHE A 48 -21.06 -10.21 -13.55
C PHE A 48 -20.56 -10.53 -12.14
N PHE A 49 -19.64 -9.73 -11.60
CA PHE A 49 -19.11 -9.94 -10.25
C PHE A 49 -20.14 -9.67 -9.15
N ARG A 50 -21.05 -8.71 -9.32
CA ARG A 50 -22.18 -8.47 -8.41
C ARG A 50 -23.11 -9.68 -8.32
N GLU A 51 -23.39 -10.31 -9.43
CA GLU A 51 -24.22 -11.51 -9.48
C GLU A 51 -23.49 -12.70 -8.82
N LYS A 52 -22.24 -12.94 -9.22
CA LYS A 52 -21.44 -14.05 -8.71
C LYS A 52 -21.14 -13.95 -7.21
N TYR A 53 -20.90 -12.74 -6.70
CA TYR A 53 -20.55 -12.48 -5.29
C TYR A 53 -21.58 -11.55 -4.64
N SER A 54 -22.84 -11.99 -4.58
CA SER A 54 -23.97 -11.20 -4.05
C SER A 54 -23.84 -10.83 -2.57
N TRP A 55 -22.98 -11.52 -1.82
CA TRP A 55 -22.66 -11.22 -0.41
C TRP A 55 -21.68 -10.05 -0.24
N VAL A 56 -21.08 -9.54 -1.32
CA VAL A 56 -20.15 -8.40 -1.33
C VAL A 56 -20.92 -7.09 -1.55
N HIS A 57 -20.59 -6.07 -0.78
CA HIS A 57 -21.05 -4.70 -1.05
C HIS A 57 -20.19 -4.08 -2.14
N TRP A 58 -20.80 -3.76 -3.28
CA TRP A 58 -20.09 -3.21 -4.45
C TRP A 58 -20.30 -1.71 -4.59
N VAL A 59 -19.21 -0.97 -4.78
CA VAL A 59 -19.20 0.48 -5.03
C VAL A 59 -18.44 0.76 -6.32
N GLU A 60 -19.02 1.60 -7.18
CA GLU A 60 -18.35 2.07 -8.40
C GLU A 60 -17.99 3.53 -8.27
N ASN A 61 -16.72 3.85 -8.44
CA ASN A 61 -16.25 5.23 -8.51
C ASN A 61 -16.42 5.78 -9.93
N SER A 62 -16.77 7.06 -10.05
CA SER A 62 -16.95 7.76 -11.33
C SER A 62 -15.62 8.02 -12.07
N LYS A 63 -14.50 8.07 -11.32
CA LYS A 63 -13.12 8.13 -11.85
C LYS A 63 -12.18 7.28 -11.00
N ASN A 64 -10.97 7.03 -11.49
CA ASN A 64 -9.92 6.40 -10.67
C ASN A 64 -9.34 7.42 -9.69
N TYR A 65 -9.81 7.36 -8.44
CA TYR A 65 -9.39 8.25 -7.35
C TYR A 65 -8.05 7.86 -6.69
N GLY A 66 -7.39 6.82 -7.18
CA GLY A 66 -6.22 6.25 -6.51
C GLY A 66 -6.58 5.32 -5.34
N PHE A 67 -5.55 4.77 -4.70
CA PHE A 67 -5.75 3.74 -3.66
C PHE A 67 -6.28 4.34 -2.35
N ALA A 68 -5.62 5.38 -1.82
CA ALA A 68 -5.95 5.96 -0.53
C ALA A 68 -7.41 6.44 -0.44
N LYS A 69 -7.84 7.24 -1.43
CA LYS A 69 -9.20 7.77 -1.48
C LYS A 69 -10.24 6.67 -1.68
N ALA A 70 -9.99 5.70 -2.55
CA ALA A 70 -10.90 4.58 -2.74
C ALA A 70 -11.04 3.72 -1.47
N CYS A 71 -9.95 3.50 -0.71
CA CYS A 71 -10.00 2.85 0.60
C CYS A 71 -10.84 3.65 1.61
N ASN A 72 -10.70 4.98 1.67
CA ASN A 72 -11.51 5.82 2.54
C ASN A 72 -13.01 5.77 2.17
N ILE A 73 -13.33 5.81 0.88
CA ILE A 73 -14.71 5.63 0.39
C ILE A 73 -15.28 4.31 0.90
N GLY A 74 -14.57 3.19 0.70
CA GLY A 74 -15.01 1.90 1.20
C GLY A 74 -15.18 1.86 2.73
N ALA A 75 -14.21 2.40 3.47
CA ALA A 75 -14.25 2.43 4.93
C ALA A 75 -15.39 3.30 5.49
N SER A 76 -15.83 4.35 4.77
CA SER A 76 -16.95 5.21 5.20
C SER A 76 -18.32 4.52 5.09
N LEU A 77 -18.47 3.55 4.19
CA LEU A 77 -19.73 2.86 3.90
C LEU A 77 -19.94 1.58 4.74
N ILE A 78 -18.93 1.17 5.50
CA ILE A 78 -18.95 -0.08 6.27
C ILE A 78 -18.46 0.19 7.69
N SER A 79 -18.96 -0.58 8.67
CA SER A 79 -18.58 -0.38 10.06
C SER A 79 -18.42 -1.70 10.80
N SER A 80 -17.31 -1.81 11.52
CA SER A 80 -17.00 -2.88 12.45
C SER A 80 -15.88 -2.47 13.41
N LYS A 81 -15.53 -3.34 14.35
CA LYS A 81 -14.43 -3.09 15.30
C LYS A 81 -13.07 -3.05 14.61
N TRP A 82 -12.89 -3.88 13.56
CA TRP A 82 -11.66 -4.04 12.81
C TRP A 82 -11.87 -3.73 11.33
N PHE A 83 -10.93 -3.03 10.74
CA PHE A 83 -10.79 -2.89 9.29
C PHE A 83 -9.59 -3.69 8.82
N LEU A 84 -9.78 -4.44 7.74
CA LEU A 84 -8.71 -5.03 6.94
C LEU A 84 -8.73 -4.36 5.56
N PHE A 85 -7.70 -3.59 5.24
CA PHE A 85 -7.46 -3.15 3.87
C PHE A 85 -6.66 -4.26 3.19
N LEU A 86 -7.21 -4.79 2.10
CA LEU A 86 -6.69 -5.96 1.41
C LEU A 86 -6.60 -5.67 -0.09
N ASN A 87 -5.46 -5.97 -0.70
CA ASN A 87 -5.34 -5.86 -2.15
C ASN A 87 -6.14 -6.96 -2.86
N PRO A 88 -6.68 -6.67 -4.07
CA PRO A 88 -7.47 -7.65 -4.84
C PRO A 88 -6.63 -8.83 -5.35
N ASP A 89 -5.30 -8.74 -5.32
CA ASP A 89 -4.35 -9.79 -5.72
C ASP A 89 -3.71 -10.50 -4.52
N THR A 90 -4.42 -10.55 -3.38
CA THR A 90 -3.98 -11.21 -2.14
C THR A 90 -4.89 -12.40 -1.82
N ILE A 91 -4.31 -13.56 -1.58
CA ILE A 91 -5.02 -14.80 -1.16
C ILE A 91 -4.72 -15.07 0.31
N LEU A 92 -5.76 -15.20 1.11
CA LEU A 92 -5.69 -15.52 2.53
C LEU A 92 -5.63 -17.05 2.74
N GLU A 93 -4.89 -17.49 3.76
CA GLU A 93 -4.95 -18.88 4.23
C GLU A 93 -6.29 -19.14 4.95
N SER A 94 -6.79 -20.36 4.84
CA SER A 94 -8.08 -20.74 5.45
C SER A 94 -8.07 -20.50 6.97
N ASN A 95 -9.13 -19.87 7.48
CA ASN A 95 -9.33 -19.55 8.91
C ASN A 95 -8.19 -18.78 9.60
N SER A 96 -7.27 -18.19 8.82
CA SER A 96 -6.14 -17.42 9.38
C SER A 96 -6.60 -16.12 10.06
N ILE A 97 -7.66 -15.49 9.57
CA ILE A 97 -8.12 -14.18 10.05
C ILE A 97 -8.76 -14.27 11.45
N SER A 98 -9.51 -15.33 11.75
CA SER A 98 -10.12 -15.49 13.06
C SER A 98 -9.06 -15.63 14.15
N SER A 99 -8.04 -16.46 13.92
CA SER A 99 -6.92 -16.64 14.83
C SER A 99 -6.10 -15.36 15.01
N LEU A 100 -5.87 -14.61 13.91
CA LEU A 100 -5.18 -13.32 13.95
C LEU A 100 -5.95 -12.30 14.80
N ILE A 101 -7.25 -12.18 14.64
CA ILE A 101 -8.08 -11.24 15.43
C ILE A 101 -8.16 -11.66 16.89
N LYS A 102 -8.30 -12.97 17.18
CA LYS A 102 -8.24 -13.48 18.56
C LYS A 102 -6.91 -13.06 19.21
N TYR A 103 -5.79 -13.26 18.53
CA TYR A 103 -4.48 -12.85 19.01
C TYR A 103 -4.40 -11.33 19.24
N CYS A 104 -4.85 -10.51 18.30
CA CYS A 104 -4.82 -9.05 18.41
C CYS A 104 -5.78 -8.48 19.49
N ASN A 105 -6.79 -9.22 19.88
CA ASN A 105 -7.67 -8.84 20.99
C ASN A 105 -7.00 -9.05 22.35
N THR A 106 -6.19 -10.09 22.51
CA THR A 106 -5.42 -10.38 23.73
C THR A 106 -4.12 -9.57 23.82
N HIS A 107 -3.52 -9.22 22.66
CA HIS A 107 -2.30 -8.43 22.54
C HIS A 107 -2.61 -7.03 21.99
N SER A 108 -3.23 -6.21 22.82
CA SER A 108 -3.84 -4.93 22.40
C SER A 108 -2.85 -3.81 22.07
N ASP A 109 -1.56 -4.01 22.28
CA ASP A 109 -0.47 -3.10 21.92
C ASP A 109 -0.16 -3.08 20.42
N HIS A 110 -0.49 -4.14 19.68
CA HIS A 110 -0.42 -4.14 18.22
C HIS A 110 -1.57 -3.32 17.63
N ARG A 111 -1.25 -2.26 16.87
CA ARG A 111 -2.24 -1.27 16.44
C ARG A 111 -2.38 -1.19 14.94
N ILE A 112 -1.28 -1.15 14.21
CA ILE A 112 -1.21 -1.25 12.74
C ILE A 112 -0.53 -2.58 12.44
N ILE A 113 -1.24 -3.51 11.84
CA ILE A 113 -0.83 -4.91 11.80
C ILE A 113 -0.72 -5.37 10.35
N GLY A 114 0.46 -5.85 9.98
CA GLY A 114 0.73 -6.60 8.78
C GLY A 114 1.03 -8.06 9.09
N ILE A 115 1.03 -8.88 8.07
CA ILE A 115 1.44 -10.28 8.12
C ILE A 115 2.50 -10.58 7.08
N LYS A 116 3.13 -11.74 7.18
CA LYS A 116 4.12 -12.23 6.23
C LYS A 116 3.47 -12.40 4.84
N GLN A 117 4.18 -12.05 3.78
CA GLN A 117 3.67 -12.20 2.42
C GLN A 117 4.62 -13.02 1.57
N TYR A 118 4.06 -13.89 0.73
CA TYR A 118 4.76 -14.71 -0.24
C TYR A 118 4.32 -14.36 -1.66
N ASP A 119 5.21 -14.53 -2.63
CA ASP A 119 4.84 -14.51 -4.04
C ASP A 119 4.26 -15.87 -4.50
N GLN A 120 3.86 -15.97 -5.76
CA GLN A 120 3.34 -17.23 -6.35
C GLN A 120 4.34 -18.39 -6.28
N LYS A 121 5.64 -18.10 -6.19
CA LYS A 121 6.72 -19.09 -6.10
C LYS A 121 7.11 -19.39 -4.66
N GLN A 122 6.28 -18.98 -3.69
CA GLN A 122 6.53 -19.14 -2.27
C GLN A 122 7.82 -18.44 -1.77
N ASN A 123 8.30 -17.42 -2.52
CA ASN A 123 9.37 -16.59 -2.02
C ASN A 123 8.83 -15.48 -1.14
N HIS A 124 9.53 -15.16 -0.08
CA HIS A 124 9.25 -13.99 0.76
C HIS A 124 9.24 -12.70 -0.04
N THR A 125 8.19 -11.91 0.11
CA THR A 125 8.11 -10.59 -0.50
C THR A 125 8.40 -9.48 0.53
N ASN A 126 8.85 -8.31 0.04
CA ASN A 126 9.10 -7.15 0.89
C ASN A 126 7.77 -6.46 1.26
N SER A 127 7.12 -6.96 2.31
CA SER A 127 5.86 -6.38 2.83
C SER A 127 6.05 -5.35 3.95
N PHE A 128 7.28 -4.92 4.20
CA PHE A 128 7.63 -3.95 5.25
C PHE A 128 8.97 -3.27 4.99
N GLY A 129 9.29 -2.21 5.72
CA GLY A 129 10.57 -1.53 5.55
C GLY A 129 10.86 -0.43 6.55
N ILE A 130 11.82 0.42 6.19
CA ILE A 130 12.25 1.60 6.95
C ILE A 130 11.75 2.87 6.26
N PHE A 131 11.49 3.93 7.05
CA PHE A 131 11.07 5.22 6.50
C PHE A 131 12.13 5.86 5.61
N LEU A 132 11.62 6.63 4.65
CA LEU A 132 12.45 7.53 3.88
C LEU A 132 12.98 8.64 4.79
N ASN A 133 14.30 8.82 4.79
CA ASN A 133 15.00 9.88 5.49
C ASN A 133 16.27 10.23 4.71
N PHE A 134 17.00 11.29 5.10
CA PHE A 134 18.20 11.76 4.41
C PHE A 134 19.14 10.61 4.00
N TRP A 135 19.46 9.69 4.92
CA TRP A 135 20.37 8.57 4.66
C TRP A 135 19.77 7.48 3.76
N THR A 136 18.44 7.31 3.80
CA THR A 136 17.75 6.29 3.04
C THR A 136 17.15 6.79 1.72
N LEU A 137 17.41 8.03 1.31
CA LEU A 137 17.03 8.54 -0.02
C LEU A 137 17.69 7.75 -1.15
N SER A 138 18.97 7.40 -0.98
CA SER A 138 19.69 6.59 -1.97
C SER A 138 19.20 5.14 -2.00
N GLY A 139 18.86 4.65 -3.20
CA GLY A 139 18.54 3.24 -3.44
C GLY A 139 19.70 2.31 -3.11
N ILE A 140 20.94 2.75 -3.36
CA ILE A 140 22.18 2.03 -3.05
C ILE A 140 22.32 1.87 -1.54
N ILE A 141 22.15 2.96 -0.77
CA ILE A 141 22.23 2.89 0.70
C ILE A 141 21.14 1.98 1.26
N ARG A 142 19.91 2.06 0.76
CA ARG A 142 18.84 1.12 1.14
C ARG A 142 19.22 -0.33 0.85
N PHE A 143 19.84 -0.59 -0.29
CA PHE A 143 20.33 -1.92 -0.66
C PHE A 143 21.43 -2.42 0.29
N LEU A 144 22.42 -1.57 0.61
CA LEU A 144 23.48 -1.89 1.57
C LEU A 144 22.94 -2.14 2.99
N ILE A 145 21.97 -1.33 3.44
CA ILE A 145 21.29 -1.56 4.72
C ILE A 145 20.57 -2.91 4.72
N ARG A 146 19.93 -3.30 3.61
CA ARG A 146 19.29 -4.62 3.47
C ARG A 146 20.29 -5.75 3.57
N ILE A 147 21.44 -5.63 2.91
CA ILE A 147 22.53 -6.65 3.01
C ILE A 147 23.03 -6.74 4.44
N LYS A 148 23.36 -5.61 5.07
CA LYS A 148 23.92 -5.57 6.44
C LYS A 148 22.96 -6.10 7.51
N LYS A 149 21.66 -5.88 7.35
CA LYS A 149 20.62 -6.40 8.26
C LYS A 149 20.21 -7.85 7.97
N GLY A 150 20.94 -8.53 7.09
CA GLY A 150 20.53 -9.79 6.51
C GLY A 150 19.42 -9.59 5.48
N SER A 151 19.44 -10.34 4.39
CA SER A 151 18.35 -10.29 3.42
C SER A 151 17.05 -10.63 4.16
N TYR A 152 16.06 -9.73 4.15
CA TYR A 152 14.72 -10.00 4.67
C TYR A 152 14.09 -11.26 4.00
N ARG A 153 14.72 -11.79 2.96
CA ARG A 153 14.33 -13.02 2.26
C ARG A 153 14.80 -14.31 2.95
N SER A 154 15.82 -14.27 3.83
CA SER A 154 16.42 -15.47 4.43
C SER A 154 16.37 -15.48 5.96
N MET A 155 15.81 -14.47 6.60
CA MET A 155 15.79 -14.43 8.06
C MET A 155 14.70 -15.36 8.61
N ASN A 156 15.05 -16.15 9.61
CA ASN A 156 14.14 -16.60 10.65
C ASN A 156 13.59 -15.33 11.32
N LEU A 157 12.56 -14.74 10.73
CA LEU A 157 11.89 -13.57 11.28
C LEU A 157 11.38 -13.99 12.67
N LYS A 158 11.69 -13.21 13.69
CA LYS A 158 11.05 -13.36 15.01
C LYS A 158 9.55 -13.39 14.82
N GLU A 159 8.82 -14.07 15.67
CA GLU A 159 7.36 -14.13 15.60
C GLU A 159 6.71 -12.74 15.42
N ILE A 160 7.32 -11.71 16.01
CA ILE A 160 6.89 -10.30 15.92
C ILE A 160 8.08 -9.45 15.47
N THR A 161 7.87 -8.68 14.42
CA THR A 161 8.79 -7.65 13.96
C THR A 161 8.10 -6.29 14.03
N ASN A 162 8.81 -5.23 14.47
CA ASN A 162 8.27 -3.87 14.53
C ASN A 162 8.99 -2.98 13.50
N PRO A 163 8.56 -3.00 12.25
CA PRO A 163 9.16 -2.20 11.19
C PRO A 163 8.74 -0.73 11.28
N ASP A 164 9.32 0.12 10.45
CA ASP A 164 8.84 1.49 10.31
C ASP A 164 7.48 1.55 9.61
N TRP A 165 7.28 0.74 8.58
CA TRP A 165 6.03 0.65 7.83
C TRP A 165 5.78 -0.79 7.35
N ILE A 166 4.52 -1.10 7.08
CA ILE A 166 4.03 -2.33 6.46
C ILE A 166 3.29 -2.01 5.18
N SER A 167 3.23 -2.97 4.24
CA SER A 167 2.60 -2.78 2.93
C SER A 167 1.08 -2.64 3.02
N GLY A 168 0.53 -1.71 2.26
CA GLY A 168 -0.90 -1.50 2.09
C GLY A 168 -1.68 -2.68 1.52
N SER A 169 -0.98 -3.71 1.01
CA SER A 169 -1.62 -4.92 0.50
C SER A 169 -2.34 -5.76 1.56
N PHE A 170 -1.93 -5.65 2.83
CA PHE A 170 -2.60 -6.22 3.99
C PHE A 170 -2.36 -5.31 5.20
N VAL A 171 -3.36 -4.55 5.60
CA VAL A 171 -3.32 -3.70 6.79
C VAL A 171 -4.54 -3.96 7.65
N LEU A 172 -4.32 -4.63 8.79
CA LEU A 172 -5.35 -4.81 9.81
C LEU A 172 -5.21 -3.71 10.87
N ILE A 173 -6.30 -2.99 11.14
CA ILE A 173 -6.33 -1.85 12.05
C ILE A 173 -7.68 -1.78 12.76
N ARG A 174 -7.71 -1.34 14.03
CA ARG A 174 -8.97 -1.04 14.71
C ARG A 174 -9.60 0.22 14.14
N LYS A 175 -10.93 0.21 13.95
CA LYS A 175 -11.66 1.39 13.46
C LYS A 175 -11.34 2.65 14.26
N LYS A 176 -11.24 2.57 15.58
CA LYS A 176 -10.89 3.71 16.44
C LYS A 176 -9.53 4.31 16.11
N ASP A 177 -8.54 3.46 15.78
CA ASP A 177 -7.19 3.91 15.43
C ASP A 177 -7.15 4.49 14.02
N PHE A 178 -7.89 3.88 13.09
CA PHE A 178 -8.07 4.40 11.74
C PHE A 178 -8.70 5.81 11.76
N ASN A 179 -9.74 5.99 12.57
CA ASN A 179 -10.39 7.29 12.75
C ASN A 179 -9.47 8.32 13.42
N LEU A 180 -8.70 7.91 14.45
CA LEU A 180 -7.70 8.77 15.11
C LEU A 180 -6.66 9.28 14.13
N LEU A 181 -6.31 8.46 13.13
CA LEU A 181 -5.38 8.80 12.07
C LEU A 181 -6.04 9.60 10.93
N ASN A 182 -7.34 9.88 10.97
CA ASN A 182 -8.10 10.47 9.87
C ASN A 182 -8.02 9.66 8.56
N GLY A 183 -7.98 8.34 8.67
CA GLY A 183 -7.93 7.45 7.52
C GLY A 183 -6.61 7.46 6.75
N TRP A 184 -6.68 7.04 5.50
CA TRP A 184 -5.60 7.15 4.53
C TRP A 184 -5.48 8.60 4.05
N ASP A 185 -4.25 9.06 3.82
CA ASP A 185 -4.03 10.40 3.29
C ASP A 185 -4.25 10.43 1.77
N GLU A 186 -5.30 11.16 1.35
CA GLU A 186 -5.73 11.24 -0.05
C GLU A 186 -4.80 12.07 -0.95
N ASN A 187 -3.79 12.76 -0.39
CA ASN A 187 -2.74 13.41 -1.18
C ASN A 187 -1.87 12.40 -1.94
N TYR A 188 -1.88 11.14 -1.51
CA TYR A 188 -1.22 10.04 -2.22
C TYR A 188 -2.23 9.36 -3.16
N TRP A 189 -2.09 9.57 -4.46
CA TRP A 189 -2.89 8.84 -5.42
C TRP A 189 -2.57 7.35 -5.41
N MET A 190 -1.25 7.00 -5.32
CA MET A 190 -0.76 5.62 -5.21
C MET A 190 0.67 5.61 -4.70
N TYR A 191 0.98 4.65 -3.81
CA TYR A 191 2.26 4.45 -3.11
C TYR A 191 2.55 5.50 -2.03
N TYR A 192 3.28 5.09 -1.02
CA TYR A 192 3.64 5.86 0.18
C TYR A 192 2.47 6.18 1.12
N GLU A 193 1.22 5.95 0.74
CA GLU A 193 0.07 6.08 1.64
C GLU A 193 0.19 5.14 2.86
N ASP A 194 0.73 3.93 2.66
CA ASP A 194 1.00 2.95 3.71
C ASP A 194 2.15 3.40 4.63
N MET A 195 3.22 3.92 4.04
CA MET A 195 4.33 4.51 4.79
C MET A 195 3.87 5.74 5.57
N ASP A 196 3.03 6.60 4.98
CA ASP A 196 2.45 7.76 5.64
C ASP A 196 1.55 7.37 6.82
N LEU A 197 0.64 6.41 6.63
CA LEU A 197 -0.23 5.89 7.68
C LEU A 197 0.61 5.42 8.88
N CYS A 198 1.63 4.60 8.63
CA CYS A 198 2.54 4.12 9.67
C CYS A 198 3.34 5.24 10.33
N LYS A 199 3.74 6.27 9.56
CA LYS A 199 4.46 7.43 10.10
C LYS A 199 3.58 8.27 11.02
N ARG A 200 2.31 8.49 10.63
CA ARG A 200 1.31 9.17 11.48
C ARG A 200 1.01 8.34 12.73
N ALA A 201 0.85 7.03 12.59
CA ALA A 201 0.62 6.11 13.71
C ALA A 201 1.70 6.25 14.78
N LYS A 202 2.98 6.31 14.40
CA LYS A 202 4.10 6.52 15.34
C LYS A 202 4.02 7.84 16.11
N LYS A 203 3.47 8.91 15.52
CA LYS A 203 3.26 10.19 16.23
C LYS A 203 2.22 10.09 17.34
N PHE A 204 1.28 9.15 17.24
CA PHE A 204 0.27 8.84 18.24
C PHE A 204 0.66 7.65 19.14
N ASN A 205 1.95 7.23 19.12
CA ASN A 205 2.45 6.06 19.85
C ASN A 205 1.69 4.76 19.53
N LEU A 206 1.12 4.66 18.33
CA LEU A 206 0.50 3.44 17.84
C LEU A 206 1.57 2.53 17.25
N LYS A 207 1.70 1.32 17.82
CA LYS A 207 2.72 0.36 17.42
C LYS A 207 2.39 -0.26 16.07
N VAL A 208 3.35 -0.21 15.14
CA VAL A 208 3.32 -0.91 13.86
C VAL A 208 3.98 -2.27 14.05
N SER A 209 3.29 -3.34 13.69
CA SER A 209 3.76 -4.71 13.91
C SER A 209 3.56 -5.58 12.66
N LEU A 210 4.55 -6.40 12.36
CA LEU A 210 4.45 -7.50 11.41
C LEU A 210 4.40 -8.80 12.23
N LEU A 211 3.28 -9.52 12.13
CA LEU A 211 3.05 -10.78 12.82
C LEU A 211 3.39 -11.94 11.89
N ASN A 212 4.51 -12.60 12.13
CA ASN A 212 5.12 -13.55 11.20
C ASN A 212 4.55 -14.97 11.30
N ASN A 213 3.70 -15.25 12.30
CA ASN A 213 2.98 -16.52 12.43
C ASN A 213 1.77 -16.63 11.49
N TRP A 214 1.39 -15.52 10.85
CA TRP A 214 0.34 -15.46 9.83
C TRP A 214 0.93 -15.06 8.50
N SER A 215 0.36 -15.59 7.42
CA SER A 215 0.80 -15.27 6.08
C SER A 215 -0.33 -15.20 5.06
N CYS A 216 -0.02 -14.60 3.92
CA CYS A 216 -0.84 -14.60 2.74
C CYS A 216 0.01 -14.66 1.47
N THR A 217 -0.58 -15.07 0.36
CA THR A 217 0.05 -14.98 -0.95
C THR A 217 -0.36 -13.69 -1.65
N HIS A 218 0.60 -12.91 -2.15
CA HIS A 218 0.34 -11.64 -2.84
C HIS A 218 1.00 -11.65 -4.22
N PHE A 219 0.18 -11.59 -5.28
CA PHE A 219 0.61 -11.78 -6.67
C PHE A 219 1.33 -10.58 -7.31
N HIS A 220 1.53 -9.52 -6.58
CA HIS A 220 2.27 -8.31 -6.97
C HIS A 220 2.09 -7.82 -8.41
N GLY A 221 1.48 -6.67 -8.56
CA GLY A 221 1.46 -5.93 -9.83
C GLY A 221 0.29 -6.24 -10.74
N GLY A 222 -0.74 -6.92 -10.25
CA GLY A 222 -1.95 -7.23 -11.00
C GLY A 222 -2.59 -5.99 -11.63
N SER A 223 -2.71 -4.88 -10.90
CA SER A 223 -3.23 -3.60 -11.40
C SER A 223 -2.16 -2.66 -11.95
N SER A 224 -0.99 -2.61 -11.33
CA SER A 224 0.03 -1.56 -11.59
C SER A 224 0.97 -1.85 -12.76
N ARG A 225 0.96 -3.07 -13.31
CA ARG A 225 1.88 -3.50 -14.39
C ARG A 225 1.19 -4.09 -15.61
N LYS A 226 -0.12 -3.92 -15.74
CA LYS A 226 -0.96 -4.57 -16.76
C LYS A 226 -0.53 -4.25 -18.20
N ASN A 227 -0.09 -3.01 -18.46
CA ASN A 227 0.48 -2.58 -19.73
C ASN A 227 1.55 -1.49 -19.51
N ASN A 228 2.25 -1.11 -20.60
CA ASN A 228 3.33 -0.13 -20.54
C ASN A 228 2.86 1.26 -20.12
N GLU A 229 1.66 1.67 -20.47
CA GLU A 229 1.10 2.98 -20.12
C GLU A 229 0.82 3.06 -18.61
N ILE A 230 0.08 2.09 -18.06
CA ILE A 230 -0.18 1.96 -16.63
C ILE A 230 1.14 1.88 -15.85
N LYS A 231 2.11 1.12 -16.36
CA LYS A 231 3.44 1.03 -15.74
C LYS A 231 4.17 2.38 -15.69
N ILE A 232 4.09 3.19 -16.74
CA ILE A 232 4.69 4.54 -16.77
C ILE A 232 3.99 5.42 -15.74
N ILE A 233 2.66 5.43 -15.71
CA ILE A 233 1.87 6.20 -14.76
C ILE A 233 2.26 5.82 -13.33
N THR A 234 2.15 4.55 -12.98
CA THR A 234 2.40 4.08 -11.61
C THR A 234 3.84 4.29 -11.16
N LYS A 235 4.81 4.16 -12.07
CA LYS A 235 6.22 4.47 -11.75
C LYS A 235 6.49 5.97 -11.60
N SER A 236 5.77 6.82 -12.32
CA SER A 236 5.84 8.27 -12.10
C SER A 236 5.24 8.64 -10.75
N GLU A 237 4.13 8.00 -10.35
CA GLU A 237 3.52 8.24 -9.04
C GLU A 237 4.41 7.81 -7.86
N VAL A 238 5.26 6.79 -8.00
CA VAL A 238 6.27 6.48 -6.98
C VAL A 238 7.19 7.68 -6.72
N ILE A 239 7.58 8.40 -7.79
CA ILE A 239 8.42 9.59 -7.69
C ILE A 239 7.65 10.72 -7.01
N VAL A 240 6.45 11.02 -7.50
CA VAL A 240 5.56 12.06 -6.96
C VAL A 240 5.33 11.81 -5.46
N SER A 241 4.85 10.62 -5.10
CA SER A 241 4.53 10.25 -3.73
C SER A 241 5.74 10.27 -2.79
N SER A 242 6.95 9.98 -3.29
CA SER A 242 8.17 10.11 -2.48
C SER A 242 8.45 11.57 -2.09
N HIS A 243 8.17 12.52 -2.97
CA HIS A 243 8.31 13.95 -2.67
C HIS A 243 7.19 14.46 -1.75
N ILE A 244 5.93 14.01 -1.94
CA ILE A 244 4.83 14.31 -1.01
C ILE A 244 5.19 13.83 0.40
N PHE A 245 5.76 12.62 0.52
CA PHE A 245 6.21 12.09 1.81
C PHE A 245 7.30 12.95 2.45
N LEU A 246 8.29 13.40 1.69
CA LEU A 246 9.34 14.30 2.19
C LEU A 246 8.76 15.65 2.59
N GLU A 247 7.88 16.23 1.78
CA GLU A 247 7.22 17.50 2.06
C GLU A 247 6.50 17.47 3.41
N LYS A 248 5.78 16.39 3.67
CA LYS A 248 4.97 16.23 4.87
C LYS A 248 5.77 15.85 6.12
N HIS A 249 6.83 15.06 5.97
CA HIS A 249 7.50 14.42 7.10
C HIS A 249 8.94 14.85 7.35
N SER A 250 9.56 15.64 6.47
CA SER A 250 10.90 16.18 6.71
C SER A 250 10.87 17.35 7.71
N LYS A 251 11.96 17.51 8.47
CA LYS A 251 12.17 18.70 9.28
C LYS A 251 12.34 19.92 8.36
N LYS A 252 11.75 21.06 8.73
CA LYS A 252 11.79 22.30 7.91
C LYS A 252 13.21 22.67 7.46
N SER A 253 14.20 22.56 8.36
CA SER A 253 15.59 22.95 8.12
C SER A 253 16.30 22.16 7.01
N ILE A 254 15.88 20.92 6.74
CA ILE A 254 16.53 20.04 5.76
C ILE A 254 15.59 19.62 4.62
N LYS A 255 14.35 20.12 4.62
CA LYS A 255 13.32 19.70 3.67
C LYS A 255 13.75 19.96 2.23
N PHE A 256 14.16 21.17 1.91
CA PHE A 256 14.62 21.55 0.59
C PHE A 256 15.84 20.71 0.14
N LEU A 257 16.79 20.50 1.04
CA LEU A 257 17.96 19.66 0.76
C LEU A 257 17.56 18.21 0.46
N ASN A 258 16.59 17.66 1.20
CA ASN A 258 16.06 16.33 0.95
C ASN A 258 15.41 16.21 -0.43
N HIS A 259 14.62 17.22 -0.84
CA HIS A 259 14.04 17.25 -2.19
C HIS A 259 15.14 17.30 -3.26
N LEU A 260 16.12 18.19 -3.11
CA LEU A 260 17.20 18.37 -4.08
C LEU A 260 18.03 17.08 -4.22
N LEU A 261 18.38 16.46 -3.10
CA LEU A 261 19.12 15.19 -3.10
C LEU A 261 18.32 14.08 -3.78
N LEU A 262 17.02 13.96 -3.46
CA LEU A 262 16.18 12.94 -4.06
C LEU A 262 16.01 13.16 -5.57
N ILE A 263 15.81 14.41 -6.02
CA ILE A 263 15.77 14.77 -7.45
C ILE A 263 17.07 14.34 -8.14
N THR A 264 18.21 14.69 -7.57
CA THR A 264 19.51 14.34 -8.16
C THR A 264 19.65 12.82 -8.33
N LEU A 265 19.31 12.06 -7.30
CA LEU A 265 19.41 10.60 -7.32
C LEU A 265 18.44 9.99 -8.36
N GLN A 266 17.19 10.46 -8.39
CA GLN A 266 16.18 10.00 -9.33
C GLN A 266 16.52 10.40 -10.77
N PHE A 267 17.02 11.61 -10.99
CA PHE A 267 17.44 12.10 -12.29
C PHE A 267 18.57 11.24 -12.87
N ILE A 268 19.63 10.99 -12.09
CA ILE A 268 20.76 10.14 -12.52
C ILE A 268 20.26 8.71 -12.84
N GLU A 269 19.45 8.11 -11.97
CA GLU A 269 18.89 6.77 -12.20
C GLU A 269 18.07 6.72 -13.50
N LEU A 270 17.18 7.71 -13.70
CA LEU A 270 16.31 7.76 -14.88
C LEU A 270 17.06 8.11 -16.15
N LEU A 271 18.09 8.97 -16.08
CA LEU A 271 18.94 9.33 -17.20
C LEU A 271 19.68 8.08 -17.71
N ILE A 272 20.41 7.39 -16.84
CA ILE A 272 21.16 6.18 -17.21
C ILE A 272 20.22 5.09 -17.73
N SER A 273 19.14 4.77 -16.99
CA SER A 273 18.20 3.74 -17.40
C SER A 273 17.36 4.12 -18.62
N GLY A 274 17.21 5.41 -18.88
CA GLY A 274 16.55 5.97 -20.07
C GLY A 274 17.32 5.75 -21.35
N LEU A 275 18.65 5.58 -21.32
CA LEU A 275 19.45 5.21 -22.48
C LEU A 275 18.97 3.88 -23.10
N PHE A 276 18.55 2.95 -22.26
CA PHE A 276 18.16 1.58 -22.63
C PHE A 276 16.65 1.35 -22.64
N SER A 277 15.80 2.31 -22.21
CA SER A 277 14.36 2.11 -22.05
C SER A 277 13.51 3.33 -22.43
N LYS A 278 12.68 3.18 -23.48
CA LYS A 278 11.70 4.21 -23.87
C LYS A 278 10.74 4.58 -22.73
N SER A 279 10.31 3.61 -21.92
CA SER A 279 9.43 3.86 -20.78
C SER A 279 10.12 4.73 -19.72
N LYS A 280 11.39 4.48 -19.42
CA LYS A 280 12.17 5.27 -18.45
C LYS A 280 12.38 6.70 -18.92
N ARG A 281 12.60 6.94 -20.23
CA ARG A 281 12.64 8.30 -20.81
C ARG A 281 11.33 9.04 -20.63
N LYS A 282 10.18 8.40 -20.87
CA LYS A 282 8.86 9.01 -20.64
C LYS A 282 8.63 9.35 -19.16
N ILE A 283 9.07 8.49 -18.24
CA ILE A 283 9.01 8.76 -16.79
C ILE A 283 9.88 9.97 -16.46
N LEU A 284 11.12 10.04 -16.97
CA LEU A 284 12.03 11.17 -16.75
C LEU A 284 11.40 12.50 -17.18
N LEU A 285 10.86 12.57 -18.39
CA LEU A 285 10.23 13.78 -18.91
C LEU A 285 9.04 14.25 -18.06
N LYS A 286 8.19 13.32 -17.59
CA LYS A 286 7.10 13.65 -16.66
C LYS A 286 7.64 14.15 -15.32
N SER A 287 8.70 13.52 -14.81
CA SER A 287 9.29 13.88 -13.53
C SER A 287 9.94 15.25 -13.55
N ILE A 288 10.58 15.66 -14.65
CA ILE A 288 11.19 17.00 -14.78
C ILE A 288 10.14 18.09 -14.58
N ASN A 289 8.99 18.00 -15.26
CA ASN A 289 7.92 18.98 -15.10
C ASN A 289 7.42 19.05 -13.64
N PHE A 290 7.25 17.90 -12.99
CA PHE A 290 6.87 17.82 -11.58
C PHE A 290 7.93 18.45 -10.66
N TRP A 291 9.21 18.16 -10.85
CA TRP A 291 10.30 18.72 -10.07
C TRP A 291 10.43 20.24 -10.23
N VAL A 292 10.26 20.75 -11.45
CA VAL A 292 10.26 22.20 -11.71
C VAL A 292 9.13 22.89 -10.95
N LYS A 293 7.91 22.33 -10.99
CA LYS A 293 6.77 22.85 -10.19
C LYS A 293 7.09 22.82 -8.68
N GLY A 294 7.66 21.72 -8.19
CA GLY A 294 8.02 21.57 -6.78
C GLY A 294 9.06 22.58 -6.33
N ILE A 295 10.16 22.74 -7.07
CA ILE A 295 11.27 23.64 -6.70
C ILE A 295 10.84 25.11 -6.77
N PHE A 296 10.21 25.53 -7.87
CA PHE A 296 9.95 26.96 -8.13
C PHE A 296 8.61 27.44 -7.56
N LYS A 297 7.61 26.55 -7.42
CA LYS A 297 6.27 26.92 -6.93
C LYS A 297 5.96 26.30 -5.57
N ASN A 298 6.83 25.46 -5.02
CA ASN A 298 6.60 24.67 -3.80
C ASN A 298 5.33 23.80 -3.86
N ILE A 299 5.01 23.27 -5.05
CA ILE A 299 3.83 22.43 -5.28
C ILE A 299 4.30 20.98 -5.46
N TRP A 300 4.06 20.15 -4.44
CA TRP A 300 4.42 18.74 -4.40
C TRP A 300 3.14 17.89 -4.32
N GLU A 301 2.37 17.85 -5.40
CA GLU A 301 1.06 17.21 -5.45
C GLU A 301 0.95 16.29 -6.67
N SER A 302 0.13 15.25 -6.57
CA SER A 302 -0.23 14.45 -7.75
C SER A 302 -1.23 15.19 -8.63
N GLU A 303 -1.00 15.23 -9.92
CA GLU A 303 -1.95 15.77 -10.91
C GLU A 303 -3.19 14.86 -11.08
N ARG A 304 -3.27 13.75 -10.33
CA ARG A 304 -4.34 12.74 -10.41
C ARG A 304 -5.34 12.81 -9.26
N ASN A 305 -5.07 13.60 -8.24
CA ASN A 305 -5.96 13.80 -7.08
C ASN A 305 -7.19 14.65 -7.40
#